data_dfe29a43229cad03e1768739ddc5bdd0
#
_entry.id   dfe29a43229cad03e1768739ddc5bdd0
#
_cell.length_a   1.000
_cell.length_b   1.000
_cell.length_c   1.000
_cell.angle_alpha   90.00
_cell.angle_beta   90.00
_cell.angle_gamma   90.00
#
_symmetry.space_group_name_H-M   'P 1'
#
loop_
_entity.id
_entity.type
_entity.pdbx_description
1 polymer ?
#
loop_
_entity_poly.entity_id
_entity_poly.type
_entity_poly.pdbx_seq_one_letter_code
_entity_poly.pdbx_strand_id
1 'polypeptide(L)'
;MGKHMVSFKRKTLLETREEGVRPVHSAEEKTNLTKNFNFNELVVTTSAKHAEKNYQYGVDNIEKVKKLAEGLEKVRNVLRTPMVISSAVRCPELNKAVGGVKTSQHVKCEAADFIIKAVSAKSVGGSAIWWAYKKIRASTVEFDQLIYEVRGGAEWIHISFCDNNRRECLTYDGKKYTRIDPKEILK
;
A
#
# COMPACT_ATOMS: atom_id res chain seq x y z
N MET A 1 68.79 -4.04 -20.25
CA MET A 1 67.85 -3.73 -19.12
C MET A 1 66.61 -3.04 -19.68
N GLY A 2 65.61 -3.80 -20.03
CA GLY A 2 64.35 -3.32 -20.59
C GLY A 2 63.23 -3.47 -19.59
N LYS A 3 62.64 -2.35 -19.15
CA LYS A 3 61.48 -2.34 -18.25
C LYS A 3 60.22 -2.61 -19.06
N HIS A 4 59.59 -3.74 -18.84
CA HIS A 4 58.24 -4.01 -19.31
C HIS A 4 57.26 -3.21 -18.48
N MET A 5 56.62 -2.21 -19.09
CA MET A 5 55.49 -1.47 -18.54
C MET A 5 54.22 -2.23 -18.90
N VAL A 6 53.61 -2.87 -17.91
CA VAL A 6 52.31 -3.53 -18.05
C VAL A 6 51.23 -2.47 -18.01
N SER A 7 50.61 -2.18 -19.16
CA SER A 7 49.46 -1.31 -19.28
C SER A 7 48.21 -2.01 -18.76
N PHE A 8 47.72 -1.61 -17.60
CA PHE A 8 46.39 -2.02 -17.12
C PHE A 8 45.32 -1.22 -17.91
N LYS A 9 44.74 -1.87 -18.90
CA LYS A 9 43.50 -1.37 -19.50
C LYS A 9 42.39 -1.48 -18.44
N ARG A 10 41.82 -0.32 -18.02
CA ARG A 10 40.57 -0.28 -17.28
C ARG A 10 39.47 -0.88 -18.14
N LYS A 11 39.05 -2.08 -17.80
CA LYS A 11 37.81 -2.66 -18.30
C LYS A 11 36.67 -1.81 -17.73
N THR A 12 35.94 -1.14 -18.60
CA THR A 12 34.72 -0.42 -18.26
C THR A 12 33.69 -1.41 -17.73
N LEU A 13 33.00 -1.04 -16.66
CA LEU A 13 31.99 -1.80 -15.90
C LEU A 13 30.72 -2.16 -16.70
N LEU A 14 30.82 -2.28 -18.02
CA LEU A 14 29.68 -2.43 -18.95
C LEU A 14 29.58 -3.82 -19.58
N GLU A 15 30.46 -4.79 -19.26
CA GLU A 15 30.48 -6.07 -19.98
C GLU A 15 30.36 -7.34 -19.12
N THR A 16 29.69 -7.27 -17.95
CA THR A 16 29.21 -8.47 -17.27
C THR A 16 27.75 -8.33 -16.91
N ARG A 17 26.86 -8.34 -17.91
CA ARG A 17 25.48 -8.71 -17.69
C ARG A 17 25.42 -10.23 -17.58
N GLU A 18 25.59 -10.76 -16.39
CA GLU A 18 25.08 -12.08 -16.06
C GLU A 18 23.55 -11.99 -16.01
N GLU A 19 22.89 -12.77 -16.85
CA GLU A 19 21.46 -12.95 -16.85
C GLU A 19 21.02 -13.47 -15.48
N GLY A 20 20.34 -12.68 -14.69
CA GLY A 20 19.69 -13.15 -13.46
C GLY A 20 19.60 -12.19 -12.26
N VAL A 21 20.42 -11.16 -12.17
CA VAL A 21 20.30 -10.16 -11.08
C VAL A 21 19.84 -8.84 -11.67
N ARG A 22 18.53 -8.62 -11.67
CA ARG A 22 17.99 -7.30 -11.97
C ARG A 22 18.37 -6.33 -10.86
N PRO A 23 18.67 -5.07 -11.18
CA PRO A 23 19.02 -4.08 -10.16
C PRO A 23 17.88 -3.98 -9.16
N VAL A 24 18.20 -4.22 -7.91
CA VAL A 24 17.40 -3.72 -6.79
C VAL A 24 17.34 -2.21 -7.03
N HIS A 25 16.17 -1.68 -7.32
CA HIS A 25 15.99 -0.25 -7.55
C HIS A 25 16.67 0.50 -6.40
N SER A 26 17.66 1.32 -6.74
CA SER A 26 18.43 2.06 -5.75
C SER A 26 17.46 2.93 -4.94
N ALA A 27 17.75 3.12 -3.66
CA ALA A 27 16.92 3.88 -2.70
C ALA A 27 16.70 5.36 -3.08
N GLU A 28 17.19 5.81 -4.23
CA GLU A 28 17.26 7.22 -4.64
C GLU A 28 16.13 7.69 -5.57
N GLU A 29 15.37 6.79 -6.20
CA GLU A 29 14.14 7.19 -6.90
C GLU A 29 12.90 6.92 -6.06
N LYS A 30 12.76 7.62 -4.95
CA LYS A 30 11.47 7.77 -4.28
C LYS A 30 10.60 8.66 -5.16
N THR A 31 9.90 8.06 -6.11
CA THR A 31 8.90 8.77 -6.90
C THR A 31 7.76 9.14 -5.97
N ASN A 32 7.84 10.33 -5.37
CA ASN A 32 6.78 10.86 -4.53
C ASN A 32 5.54 11.08 -5.40
N LEU A 33 4.45 10.40 -5.08
CA LEU A 33 3.15 10.57 -5.72
C LEU A 33 2.38 11.73 -5.07
N THR A 34 2.53 11.86 -3.74
CA THR A 34 1.99 12.95 -2.94
C THR A 34 3.02 13.37 -1.88
N LYS A 35 2.66 14.31 -1.03
CA LYS A 35 3.54 14.78 0.07
C LYS A 35 4.01 13.65 0.98
N ASN A 36 3.16 12.67 1.27
CA ASN A 36 3.42 11.65 2.28
C ASN A 36 3.44 10.22 1.73
N PHE A 37 3.12 10.01 0.45
CA PHE A 37 3.08 8.68 -0.16
C PHE A 37 3.95 8.61 -1.41
N ASN A 38 4.80 7.59 -1.48
CA ASN A 38 5.65 7.32 -2.64
C ASN A 38 5.18 6.04 -3.37
N PHE A 39 5.58 5.90 -4.62
CA PHE A 39 5.20 4.76 -5.46
C PHE A 39 5.63 3.43 -4.85
N ASN A 40 6.87 3.35 -4.34
CA ASN A 40 7.43 2.09 -3.88
C ASN A 40 6.64 1.49 -2.70
N GLU A 41 6.16 2.34 -1.76
CA GLU A 41 5.37 1.84 -0.63
C GLU A 41 3.99 1.31 -1.04
N LEU A 42 3.44 1.76 -2.17
CA LEU A 42 2.15 1.29 -2.67
C LEU A 42 2.25 0.02 -3.52
N VAL A 43 3.44 -0.34 -4.03
CA VAL A 43 3.64 -1.55 -4.84
C VAL A 43 4.44 -2.63 -4.15
N VAL A 44 5.02 -2.34 -2.97
CA VAL A 44 5.84 -3.30 -2.22
C VAL A 44 5.02 -4.53 -1.79
N THR A 45 5.66 -5.68 -1.82
CA THR A 45 5.10 -6.93 -1.31
C THR A 45 6.18 -7.75 -0.60
N THR A 46 5.78 -8.49 0.42
CA THR A 46 6.66 -9.46 1.11
C THR A 46 6.92 -10.72 0.29
N SER A 47 6.17 -10.92 -0.79
CA SER A 47 6.34 -12.05 -1.70
C SER A 47 7.45 -11.77 -2.71
N ALA A 48 8.68 -12.18 -2.43
CA ALA A 48 9.82 -11.99 -3.33
C ALA A 48 9.55 -12.50 -4.76
N LYS A 49 8.85 -13.64 -4.87
CA LYS A 49 8.44 -14.23 -6.16
C LYS A 49 7.59 -13.29 -7.03
N HIS A 50 6.81 -12.39 -6.41
CA HIS A 50 5.88 -11.53 -7.14
C HIS A 50 6.31 -10.06 -7.14
N ALA A 51 7.43 -9.71 -6.49
CA ALA A 51 7.82 -8.33 -6.28
C ALA A 51 8.02 -7.56 -7.59
N GLU A 52 8.81 -8.09 -8.52
CA GLU A 52 9.06 -7.46 -9.81
C GLU A 52 7.78 -7.31 -10.64
N LYS A 53 6.96 -8.36 -10.69
CA LYS A 53 5.71 -8.33 -11.45
C LYS A 53 4.71 -7.35 -10.85
N ASN A 54 4.65 -7.28 -9.51
CA ASN A 54 3.79 -6.33 -8.81
C ASN A 54 4.23 -4.88 -9.04
N TYR A 55 5.55 -4.64 -9.03
CA TYR A 55 6.13 -3.34 -9.36
C TYR A 55 5.75 -2.91 -10.78
N GLN A 56 5.99 -3.77 -11.78
CA GLN A 56 5.65 -3.49 -13.17
C GLN A 56 4.15 -3.25 -13.34
N TYR A 57 3.31 -4.03 -12.67
CA TYR A 57 1.86 -3.82 -12.68
C TYR A 57 1.47 -2.44 -12.15
N GLY A 58 2.14 -1.95 -11.11
CA GLY A 58 1.96 -0.59 -10.61
C GLY A 58 2.38 0.48 -11.62
N VAL A 59 3.52 0.27 -12.31
CA VAL A 59 3.99 1.17 -13.38
C VAL A 59 2.97 1.25 -14.51
N ASP A 60 2.46 0.10 -14.97
CA ASP A 60 1.47 0.02 -16.05
C ASP A 60 0.13 0.70 -15.68
N ASN A 61 -0.13 0.85 -14.37
CA ASN A 61 -1.34 1.47 -13.83
C ASN A 61 -1.06 2.77 -13.06
N ILE A 62 0.02 3.48 -13.38
CA ILE A 62 0.54 4.61 -12.59
C ILE A 62 -0.50 5.70 -12.28
N GLU A 63 -1.39 6.01 -13.21
CA GLU A 63 -2.42 7.04 -12.99
C GLU A 63 -3.45 6.61 -11.93
N LYS A 64 -3.77 5.32 -11.84
CA LYS A 64 -4.62 4.80 -10.77
C LYS A 64 -3.89 4.81 -9.43
N VAL A 65 -2.59 4.47 -9.44
CA VAL A 65 -1.76 4.49 -8.22
C VAL A 65 -1.63 5.93 -7.69
N LYS A 66 -1.53 6.94 -8.55
CA LYS A 66 -1.57 8.35 -8.16
C LYS A 66 -2.90 8.73 -7.50
N LYS A 67 -4.03 8.37 -8.12
CA LYS A 67 -5.38 8.60 -7.54
C LYS A 67 -5.52 7.93 -6.17
N LEU A 68 -5.02 6.71 -6.00
CA LEU A 68 -4.97 6.01 -4.73
C LEU A 68 -4.16 6.81 -3.68
N ALA A 69 -2.97 7.26 -4.05
CA ALA A 69 -2.11 8.08 -3.18
C ALA A 69 -2.79 9.39 -2.74
N GLU A 70 -3.50 10.07 -3.66
CA GLU A 70 -4.28 11.28 -3.37
C GLU A 70 -5.42 11.00 -2.37
N GLY A 71 -6.12 9.87 -2.54
CA GLY A 71 -7.14 9.43 -1.59
C GLY A 71 -6.55 9.17 -0.20
N LEU A 72 -5.43 8.46 -0.13
CA LEU A 72 -4.71 8.19 1.11
C LEU A 72 -4.19 9.48 1.77
N GLU A 73 -3.75 10.47 0.99
CA GLU A 73 -3.33 11.78 1.52
C GLU A 73 -4.48 12.51 2.24
N LYS A 74 -5.71 12.45 1.68
CA LYS A 74 -6.90 13.00 2.33
C LYS A 74 -7.19 12.29 3.67
N VAL A 75 -7.06 10.96 3.71
CA VAL A 75 -7.21 10.17 4.95
C VAL A 75 -6.15 10.54 5.98
N ARG A 76 -4.90 10.65 5.56
CA ARG A 76 -3.80 11.06 6.43
C ARG A 76 -4.03 12.44 7.05
N ASN A 77 -4.56 13.38 6.29
CA ASN A 77 -4.90 14.72 6.77
C ASN A 77 -6.01 14.69 7.84
N VAL A 78 -6.99 13.79 7.72
CA VAL A 78 -8.03 13.57 8.74
C VAL A 78 -7.44 12.96 10.01
N LEU A 79 -6.60 11.95 9.87
CA LEU A 79 -6.00 11.22 11.00
C LEU A 79 -4.92 12.04 11.72
N ARG A 80 -4.22 12.93 11.00
CA ARG A 80 -3.05 13.71 11.48
C ARG A 80 -1.97 12.83 12.11
N THR A 81 -1.82 11.62 11.61
CA THR A 81 -0.84 10.64 12.09
C THR A 81 -0.26 9.83 10.94
N PRO A 82 1.00 9.37 11.03
CA PRO A 82 1.58 8.50 10.03
C PRO A 82 0.77 7.22 9.82
N MET A 83 0.58 6.87 8.57
CA MET A 83 -0.02 5.61 8.13
C MET A 83 1.10 4.69 7.64
N VAL A 84 1.01 3.41 7.97
CA VAL A 84 1.93 2.38 7.47
C VAL A 84 1.14 1.48 6.54
N ILE A 85 1.44 1.57 5.27
CA ILE A 85 0.79 0.73 4.24
C ILE A 85 1.30 -0.71 4.39
N SER A 86 0.40 -1.64 4.60
CA SER A 86 0.71 -3.07 4.68
C SER A 86 0.48 -3.79 3.35
N SER A 87 -0.44 -3.28 2.52
CA SER A 87 -0.70 -3.78 1.17
C SER A 87 -1.47 -2.73 0.38
N ALA A 88 -1.12 -2.50 -0.90
CA ALA A 88 -1.94 -1.65 -1.76
C ALA A 88 -2.11 -2.30 -3.15
N VAL A 89 -1.28 -1.97 -4.13
CA VAL A 89 -1.36 -2.57 -5.46
C VAL A 89 -1.05 -4.06 -5.40
N ARG A 90 -1.89 -4.87 -6.03
CA ARG A 90 -1.66 -6.31 -6.20
C ARG A 90 -1.87 -6.69 -7.66
N CYS A 91 -0.82 -7.18 -8.32
CA CYS A 91 -1.01 -7.83 -9.62
C CYS A 91 -1.90 -9.08 -9.47
N PRO A 92 -2.58 -9.53 -10.53
CA PRO A 92 -3.49 -10.68 -10.45
C PRO A 92 -2.88 -11.94 -9.84
N GLU A 93 -1.61 -12.22 -10.13
CA GLU A 93 -0.90 -13.39 -9.60
C GLU A 93 -0.61 -13.27 -8.11
N LEU A 94 -0.17 -12.10 -7.65
CA LEU A 94 0.01 -11.84 -6.22
C LEU A 94 -1.34 -11.95 -5.50
N ASN A 95 -2.39 -11.35 -6.05
CA ASN A 95 -3.71 -11.42 -5.46
C ASN A 95 -4.21 -12.86 -5.32
N LYS A 96 -4.01 -13.70 -6.35
CA LYS A 96 -4.33 -15.13 -6.29
C LYS A 96 -3.49 -15.84 -5.23
N ALA A 97 -2.20 -15.53 -5.12
CA ALA A 97 -1.30 -16.16 -4.15
C ALA A 97 -1.67 -15.89 -2.69
N VAL A 98 -2.23 -14.68 -2.41
CA VAL A 98 -2.71 -14.33 -1.06
C VAL A 98 -4.18 -14.69 -0.80
N GLY A 99 -4.84 -15.39 -1.74
CA GLY A 99 -6.24 -15.85 -1.60
C GLY A 99 -7.27 -14.76 -1.87
N GLY A 100 -6.89 -13.67 -2.55
CA GLY A 100 -7.82 -12.59 -2.89
C GLY A 100 -8.77 -12.97 -4.03
N VAL A 101 -9.97 -12.38 -4.02
CA VAL A 101 -10.98 -12.56 -5.08
C VAL A 101 -10.55 -11.85 -6.36
N LYS A 102 -10.97 -12.36 -7.53
CA LYS A 102 -10.62 -11.78 -8.84
C LYS A 102 -11.06 -10.32 -9.01
N THR A 103 -12.15 -9.93 -8.36
CA THR A 103 -12.72 -8.57 -8.39
C THR A 103 -12.15 -7.64 -7.34
N SER A 104 -11.04 -8.03 -6.67
CA SER A 104 -10.41 -7.27 -5.60
C SER A 104 -10.05 -5.85 -6.06
N GLN A 105 -10.34 -4.86 -5.22
CA GLN A 105 -9.99 -3.45 -5.46
C GLN A 105 -8.48 -3.22 -5.45
N HIS A 106 -7.70 -4.07 -4.78
CA HIS A 106 -6.24 -4.06 -4.88
C HIS A 106 -5.74 -4.36 -6.29
N VAL A 107 -6.40 -5.28 -7.01
CA VAL A 107 -6.08 -5.57 -8.42
C VAL A 107 -6.46 -4.40 -9.33
N LYS A 108 -7.47 -3.63 -8.96
CA LYS A 108 -7.85 -2.42 -9.70
C LYS A 108 -6.94 -1.22 -9.41
N CYS A 109 -5.98 -1.34 -8.48
CA CYS A 109 -5.16 -0.25 -7.93
C CYS A 109 -6.00 0.84 -7.23
N GLU A 110 -7.13 0.45 -6.63
CA GLU A 110 -8.11 1.34 -6.00
C GLU A 110 -8.10 1.24 -4.47
N ALA A 111 -7.36 0.29 -3.87
CA ALA A 111 -7.41 0.02 -2.44
C ALA A 111 -6.05 -0.07 -1.77
N ALA A 112 -6.04 0.25 -0.49
CA ALA A 112 -4.91 0.02 0.40
C ALA A 112 -5.37 -0.50 1.77
N ASP A 113 -4.55 -1.39 2.33
CA ASP A 113 -4.61 -1.85 3.70
C ASP A 113 -3.54 -1.11 4.51
N PHE A 114 -3.88 -0.54 5.65
CA PHE A 114 -2.93 0.21 6.47
C PHE A 114 -3.19 0.11 7.96
N ILE A 115 -2.16 0.41 8.73
CA ILE A 115 -2.23 0.60 10.18
C ILE A 115 -1.69 1.98 10.58
N ILE A 116 -1.99 2.40 11.81
CA ILE A 116 -1.37 3.57 12.45
C ILE A 116 -0.58 3.11 13.68
N LYS A 117 0.60 3.67 13.90
CA LYS A 117 1.50 3.29 15.02
C LYS A 117 1.71 4.40 16.05
N ALA A 118 1.51 5.66 15.65
CA ALA A 118 1.83 6.82 16.49
C ALA A 118 0.71 7.19 17.51
N VAL A 119 -0.39 6.42 17.53
CA VAL A 119 -1.51 6.64 18.45
C VAL A 119 -1.55 5.47 19.43
N SER A 120 -1.45 5.77 20.73
CA SER A 120 -1.53 4.72 21.74
C SER A 120 -2.98 4.35 22.09
N ALA A 121 -3.24 3.08 22.37
CA ALA A 121 -4.55 2.61 22.79
C ALA A 121 -5.05 3.37 24.04
N LYS A 122 -4.13 3.72 24.97
CA LYS A 122 -4.45 4.50 26.17
C LYS A 122 -4.97 5.89 25.84
N SER A 123 -4.39 6.57 24.83
CA SER A 123 -4.78 7.94 24.47
C SER A 123 -6.14 8.03 23.79
N VAL A 124 -6.63 6.92 23.23
CA VAL A 124 -7.91 6.87 22.49
C VAL A 124 -8.97 5.97 23.16
N GLY A 125 -8.65 5.41 24.33
CA GLY A 125 -9.57 4.57 25.12
C GLY A 125 -9.89 3.23 24.48
N GLY A 126 -8.96 2.64 23.70
CA GLY A 126 -9.16 1.36 23.01
C GLY A 126 -8.27 1.16 21.80
N SER A 127 -8.70 0.37 20.83
CA SER A 127 -7.94 0.15 19.61
C SER A 127 -7.69 1.45 18.84
N ALA A 128 -6.42 1.72 18.51
CA ALA A 128 -6.02 2.85 17.69
C ALA A 128 -6.56 2.70 16.26
N ILE A 129 -6.67 1.48 15.75
CA ILE A 129 -7.21 1.19 14.42
C ILE A 129 -8.72 1.44 14.38
N TRP A 130 -9.44 1.01 15.43
CA TRP A 130 -10.87 1.32 15.57
C TRP A 130 -11.12 2.84 15.68
N TRP A 131 -10.30 3.55 16.43
CA TRP A 131 -10.33 5.01 16.51
C TRP A 131 -10.14 5.64 15.13
N ALA A 132 -9.14 5.19 14.35
CA ALA A 132 -8.89 5.70 13.00
C ALA A 132 -10.08 5.41 12.07
N TYR A 133 -10.65 4.21 12.12
CA TYR A 133 -11.86 3.86 11.38
C TYR A 133 -13.01 4.84 11.66
N LYS A 134 -13.31 5.09 12.95
CA LYS A 134 -14.37 6.04 13.36
C LYS A 134 -14.09 7.47 12.84
N LYS A 135 -12.85 7.92 12.91
CA LYS A 135 -12.43 9.23 12.41
C LYS A 135 -12.64 9.39 10.90
N ILE A 136 -12.22 8.39 10.11
CA ILE A 136 -12.38 8.42 8.66
C ILE A 136 -13.86 8.37 8.30
N ARG A 137 -14.62 7.47 8.92
CA ARG A 137 -16.06 7.33 8.69
C ARG A 137 -16.82 8.63 8.95
N ALA A 138 -16.47 9.36 10.02
CA ALA A 138 -17.10 10.64 10.39
C ALA A 138 -16.62 11.83 9.56
N SER A 139 -15.59 11.66 8.74
CA SER A 139 -15.02 12.74 7.93
C SER A 139 -15.79 12.98 6.63
N THR A 140 -15.38 14.03 5.91
CA THR A 140 -15.88 14.35 4.55
C THR A 140 -15.08 13.67 3.45
N VAL A 141 -14.12 12.78 3.78
CA VAL A 141 -13.36 12.02 2.78
C VAL A 141 -14.30 11.10 2.03
N GLU A 142 -14.33 11.23 0.73
CA GLU A 142 -15.04 10.33 -0.16
C GLU A 142 -14.23 9.07 -0.37
N PHE A 143 -14.84 7.91 -0.13
CA PHE A 143 -14.26 6.58 -0.34
C PHE A 143 -15.33 5.61 -0.86
N ASP A 144 -14.90 4.57 -1.51
CA ASP A 144 -15.82 3.52 -1.96
C ASP A 144 -16.16 2.56 -0.81
N GLN A 145 -15.15 1.89 -0.24
CA GLN A 145 -15.29 1.04 0.95
C GLN A 145 -14.32 1.47 2.04
N LEU A 146 -14.78 1.37 3.28
CA LEU A 146 -13.98 1.52 4.49
C LEU A 146 -14.28 0.32 5.39
N ILE A 147 -13.29 -0.52 5.64
CA ILE A 147 -13.45 -1.74 6.41
C ILE A 147 -12.48 -1.74 7.61
N TYR A 148 -13.02 -1.93 8.80
CA TYR A 148 -12.23 -2.30 9.96
C TYR A 148 -12.09 -3.81 9.98
N GLU A 149 -10.87 -4.31 9.80
CA GLU A 149 -10.59 -5.73 9.71
C GLU A 149 -9.83 -6.25 10.91
N VAL A 150 -10.29 -7.39 11.45
CA VAL A 150 -9.64 -8.12 12.54
C VAL A 150 -9.44 -9.57 12.09
N ARG A 151 -8.21 -10.06 12.16
CA ARG A 151 -7.91 -11.47 11.86
C ARG A 151 -6.72 -11.95 12.67
N GLY A 152 -6.90 -13.04 13.43
CA GLY A 152 -5.81 -13.62 14.21
C GLY A 152 -5.20 -12.67 15.24
N GLY A 153 -5.98 -11.73 15.78
CA GLY A 153 -5.51 -10.71 16.73
C GLY A 153 -4.85 -9.48 16.07
N ALA A 154 -4.62 -9.50 14.77
CA ALA A 154 -4.17 -8.32 14.03
C ALA A 154 -5.36 -7.46 13.58
N GLU A 155 -5.16 -6.15 13.58
CA GLU A 155 -6.15 -5.17 13.17
C GLU A 155 -5.57 -4.27 12.09
N TRP A 156 -6.36 -3.94 11.07
CA TRP A 156 -6.00 -2.94 10.05
C TRP A 156 -7.24 -2.29 9.45
N ILE A 157 -7.04 -1.27 8.66
CA ILE A 157 -8.08 -0.64 7.85
C ILE A 157 -7.83 -0.97 6.39
N HIS A 158 -8.86 -1.50 5.73
CA HIS A 158 -8.98 -1.48 4.29
C HIS A 158 -9.74 -0.23 3.86
N ILE A 159 -9.22 0.51 2.89
CA ILE A 159 -9.91 1.63 2.27
C ILE A 159 -9.74 1.59 0.77
N SER A 160 -10.79 1.97 0.03
CA SER A 160 -10.74 2.04 -1.42
C SER A 160 -11.38 3.32 -1.95
N PHE A 161 -10.92 3.70 -3.15
CA PHE A 161 -11.37 4.88 -3.87
C PHE A 161 -11.64 4.52 -5.32
N CYS A 162 -12.78 4.95 -5.84
CA CYS A 162 -13.14 4.78 -7.25
C CYS A 162 -13.93 6.01 -7.72
N ASP A 163 -14.28 6.05 -9.00
CA ASP A 163 -15.01 7.20 -9.55
C ASP A 163 -16.44 7.33 -8.96
N ASN A 164 -17.04 6.21 -8.52
CA ASN A 164 -18.36 6.20 -7.85
C ASN A 164 -18.22 5.69 -6.41
N ASN A 165 -17.75 6.55 -5.52
CA ASN A 165 -17.54 6.25 -4.12
C ASN A 165 -18.87 6.03 -3.38
N ARG A 166 -19.13 4.79 -2.93
CA ARG A 166 -20.38 4.38 -2.26
C ARG A 166 -20.43 4.73 -0.78
N ARG A 167 -19.32 5.11 -0.17
CA ARG A 167 -19.16 5.29 1.29
C ARG A 167 -19.63 4.07 2.09
N GLU A 168 -19.37 2.89 1.60
CA GLU A 168 -19.73 1.64 2.26
C GLU A 168 -18.82 1.39 3.46
N CYS A 169 -19.42 1.29 4.64
CA CYS A 169 -18.71 1.06 5.91
C CYS A 169 -18.98 -0.36 6.40
N LEU A 170 -17.90 -1.12 6.63
CA LEU A 170 -17.96 -2.52 7.03
C LEU A 170 -17.04 -2.78 8.23
N THR A 171 -17.32 -3.86 8.94
CA THR A 171 -16.37 -4.54 9.82
C THR A 171 -16.18 -5.97 9.35
N TYR A 172 -14.99 -6.54 9.59
CA TYR A 172 -14.67 -7.93 9.32
C TYR A 172 -14.00 -8.56 10.53
N ASP A 173 -14.56 -9.65 11.04
CA ASP A 173 -14.10 -10.36 12.24
C ASP A 173 -13.22 -11.58 11.97
N GLY A 174 -12.70 -11.72 10.75
CA GLY A 174 -11.95 -12.88 10.30
C GLY A 174 -12.81 -13.97 9.65
N LYS A 175 -14.14 -13.84 9.72
CA LYS A 175 -15.12 -14.81 9.18
C LYS A 175 -16.19 -14.13 8.34
N LYS A 176 -16.73 -13.00 8.82
CA LYS A 176 -17.91 -12.36 8.27
C LYS A 176 -17.72 -10.86 8.13
N TYR A 177 -18.21 -10.30 7.02
CA TYR A 177 -18.40 -8.87 6.86
C TYR A 177 -19.74 -8.46 7.45
N THR A 178 -19.73 -7.38 8.24
CA THR A 178 -20.94 -6.78 8.79
C THR A 178 -21.00 -5.32 8.34
N ARG A 179 -22.11 -4.92 7.75
CA ARG A 179 -22.33 -3.54 7.33
C ARG A 179 -22.68 -2.67 8.53
N ILE A 180 -22.02 -1.53 8.64
CA ILE A 180 -22.32 -0.51 9.66
C ILE A 180 -23.26 0.49 9.04
N ASP A 181 -24.39 0.75 9.71
CA ASP A 181 -25.33 1.81 9.29
C ASP A 181 -24.61 3.17 9.32
N PRO A 182 -24.65 3.95 8.25
CA PRO A 182 -24.04 5.28 8.21
C PRO A 182 -24.53 6.23 9.33
N LYS A 183 -25.74 6.01 9.84
CA LYS A 183 -26.35 6.80 10.92
C LYS A 183 -26.03 6.28 12.32
N GLU A 184 -25.46 5.10 12.44
CA GLU A 184 -25.08 4.52 13.72
C GLU A 184 -23.98 5.33 14.40
N ILE A 185 -24.24 5.81 15.63
CA ILE A 185 -23.21 6.46 16.45
C ILE A 185 -22.33 5.37 17.06
N LEU A 186 -21.15 5.18 16.51
CA LEU A 186 -20.17 4.23 17.05
C LEU A 186 -19.57 4.79 18.34
N LYS A 187 -19.86 4.13 19.46
CA LYS A 187 -19.28 4.42 20.77
C LYS A 187 -17.81 4.05 20.86
#